data_72bf382989c912f899014f69f1a585ef
#
_entry.id   72bf382989c912f899014f69f1a585ef
#
_cell.length_a   1.000
_cell.length_b   1.000
_cell.length_c   1.000
_cell.angle_alpha   90.00
_cell.angle_beta   90.00
_cell.angle_gamma   90.00
#
_symmetry.space_group_name_H-M   'P 1'
#
loop_
_entity.id
_entity.type
_entity.pdbx_description
1 polymer ?
#
loop_
_entity_poly.entity_id
_entity_poly.type
_entity_poly.pdbx_seq_one_letter_code
_entity_poly.pdbx_strand_id
1 'polypeptide(L)'
;MKTKRWMAAIVCLSVLATGMMSLSGCGTKVQAANLMEGIAAKTVSGKAADDAFKNSSADFAIKLFQQTRDGNKNSLISPLSVMLALSMTANGAKGETLAQMEALLGGDIPMETLNEYLYSYIKALPSEKT
;
A
#
# COMPACT_ATOMS: atom_id res chain seq x y z
N MET A 1 20.72 -0.96 -61.00
CA MET A 1 20.65 -0.09 -59.78
C MET A 1 19.23 0.26 -59.35
N LYS A 2 18.22 0.25 -60.23
CA LYS A 2 16.83 0.58 -59.85
C LYS A 2 16.12 -0.46 -58.99
N THR A 3 16.41 -1.77 -59.18
CA THR A 3 15.79 -2.87 -58.42
C THR A 3 16.18 -2.88 -56.92
N LYS A 4 17.43 -2.54 -56.58
CA LYS A 4 17.87 -2.46 -55.18
C LYS A 4 17.16 -1.33 -54.40
N ARG A 5 16.85 -0.22 -55.06
CA ARG A 5 16.14 0.90 -54.44
C ARG A 5 14.66 0.56 -54.19
N TRP A 6 14.04 -0.22 -55.09
CA TRP A 6 12.67 -0.70 -54.92
C TRP A 6 12.56 -1.71 -53.78
N MET A 7 13.51 -2.65 -53.67
CA MET A 7 13.51 -3.59 -52.57
C MET A 7 13.72 -2.89 -51.22
N ALA A 8 14.59 -1.89 -51.13
CA ALA A 8 14.77 -1.11 -49.91
C ALA A 8 13.48 -0.35 -49.52
N ALA A 9 12.75 0.21 -50.49
CA ALA A 9 11.48 0.90 -50.22
C ALA A 9 10.39 -0.05 -49.70
N ILE A 10 10.32 -1.28 -50.22
CA ILE A 10 9.35 -2.30 -49.79
C ILE A 10 9.67 -2.75 -48.34
N VAL A 11 10.94 -2.95 -48.02
CA VAL A 11 11.38 -3.33 -46.68
C VAL A 11 11.09 -2.20 -45.67
N CYS A 12 11.38 -0.94 -46.00
CA CYS A 12 11.03 0.19 -45.14
C CYS A 12 9.51 0.33 -44.92
N LEU A 13 8.70 0.10 -45.95
CA LEU A 13 7.25 0.17 -45.85
C LEU A 13 6.68 -0.94 -44.96
N SER A 14 7.25 -2.16 -45.04
CA SER A 14 6.83 -3.28 -44.18
C SER A 14 7.21 -3.08 -42.71
N VAL A 15 8.37 -2.49 -42.43
CA VAL A 15 8.79 -2.16 -41.02
C VAL A 15 7.92 -1.05 -40.44
N LEU A 16 7.55 -0.05 -41.25
CA LEU A 16 6.61 1.01 -40.82
C LEU A 16 5.20 0.47 -40.56
N ALA A 17 4.71 -0.47 -41.35
CA ALA A 17 3.40 -1.06 -41.20
C ALA A 17 3.32 -1.95 -39.90
N THR A 18 4.38 -2.71 -39.61
CA THR A 18 4.45 -3.51 -38.39
C THR A 18 4.61 -2.65 -37.11
N GLY A 19 5.30 -1.50 -37.19
CA GLY A 19 5.44 -0.57 -36.09
C GLY A 19 4.14 0.11 -35.65
N MET A 20 3.21 0.34 -36.59
CA MET A 20 1.91 0.96 -36.29
C MET A 20 0.91 0.02 -35.59
N MET A 21 1.06 -1.31 -35.74
CA MET A 21 0.19 -2.27 -35.03
C MET A 21 0.53 -2.45 -33.57
N SER A 22 1.70 -2.02 -33.09
CA SER A 22 2.14 -2.19 -31.71
C SER A 22 1.62 -1.10 -30.75
N LEU A 23 0.98 -0.04 -31.24
CA LEU A 23 0.46 1.06 -30.43
C LEU A 23 -1.01 0.90 -29.99
N SER A 24 -1.66 -0.20 -30.34
CA SER A 24 -3.07 -0.44 -29.99
C SER A 24 -3.28 -1.07 -28.61
N GLY A 25 -2.25 -1.10 -27.75
CA GLY A 25 -2.25 -1.79 -26.47
C GLY A 25 -3.05 -1.15 -25.32
N CYS A 26 -3.62 0.04 -25.48
CA CYS A 26 -4.28 0.77 -24.38
C CYS A 26 -5.80 0.98 -24.55
N GLY A 27 -6.46 0.17 -25.37
CA GLY A 27 -7.89 0.36 -25.69
C GLY A 27 -8.90 -0.57 -25.03
N THR A 28 -8.48 -1.58 -24.27
CA THR A 28 -9.42 -2.40 -23.50
C THR A 28 -9.82 -1.65 -22.23
N LYS A 29 -11.04 -1.12 -22.18
CA LYS A 29 -11.68 -0.72 -20.94
C LYS A 29 -11.73 -1.97 -20.06
N VAL A 30 -10.75 -2.14 -19.17
CA VAL A 30 -10.85 -3.12 -18.11
C VAL A 30 -11.99 -2.64 -17.22
N GLN A 31 -13.14 -3.28 -17.32
CA GLN A 31 -14.23 -3.09 -16.37
C GLN A 31 -13.77 -3.76 -15.07
N ALA A 32 -13.07 -2.99 -14.22
CA ALA A 32 -12.73 -3.45 -12.90
C ALA A 32 -14.06 -3.70 -12.15
N ALA A 33 -14.29 -4.94 -11.73
CA ALA A 33 -15.39 -5.24 -10.84
C ALA A 33 -15.24 -4.39 -9.57
N ASN A 34 -16.31 -3.76 -9.12
CA ASN A 34 -16.29 -3.04 -7.86
C ASN A 34 -16.22 -4.08 -6.73
N LEU A 35 -15.01 -4.38 -6.27
CA LEU A 35 -14.77 -5.36 -5.22
C LEU A 35 -15.40 -4.97 -3.87
N MET A 36 -15.86 -3.73 -3.74
CA MET A 36 -16.54 -3.22 -2.54
C MET A 36 -18.07 -3.23 -2.68
N GLU A 37 -18.61 -3.70 -3.82
CA GLU A 37 -20.05 -3.79 -4.02
C GLU A 37 -20.68 -4.78 -3.03
N GLY A 38 -21.66 -4.32 -2.27
CA GLY A 38 -22.32 -5.14 -1.24
C GLY A 38 -21.55 -5.26 0.08
N ILE A 39 -20.37 -4.64 0.22
CA ILE A 39 -19.64 -4.61 1.49
C ILE A 39 -20.07 -3.37 2.27
N ALA A 40 -20.79 -3.58 3.37
CA ALA A 40 -21.15 -2.50 4.29
C ALA A 40 -19.90 -1.96 5.00
N ALA A 41 -19.79 -0.64 5.10
CA ALA A 41 -18.72 -0.04 5.90
C ALA A 41 -18.86 -0.45 7.38
N LYS A 42 -17.79 -0.99 7.96
CA LYS A 42 -17.75 -1.31 9.39
C LYS A 42 -17.53 -0.02 10.17
N THR A 43 -18.45 0.30 11.07
CA THR A 43 -18.27 1.44 11.99
C THR A 43 -17.29 1.04 13.08
N VAL A 44 -16.25 1.84 13.27
CA VAL A 44 -15.26 1.65 14.33
C VAL A 44 -15.57 2.63 15.46
N SER A 45 -15.73 2.11 16.67
CA SER A 45 -15.80 2.92 17.90
C SER A 45 -14.40 3.31 18.31
N GLY A 46 -14.20 4.55 18.80
CA GLY A 46 -12.90 4.95 19.31
C GLY A 46 -12.63 4.36 20.70
N LYS A 47 -11.38 3.97 20.95
CA LYS A 47 -10.90 3.56 22.27
C LYS A 47 -9.74 4.44 22.69
N ALA A 48 -9.77 4.95 23.94
CA ALA A 48 -8.68 5.76 24.48
C ALA A 48 -7.42 4.90 24.64
N ALA A 49 -6.27 5.48 24.28
CA ALA A 49 -4.98 4.81 24.37
C ALA A 49 -4.67 4.44 25.85
N ASP A 50 -4.59 3.16 26.12
CA ASP A 50 -4.14 2.59 27.39
C ASP A 50 -2.66 2.20 27.32
N ASP A 51 -2.13 1.65 28.43
CA ASP A 51 -0.72 1.29 28.50
C ASP A 51 -0.36 0.10 27.60
N ALA A 52 -1.31 -0.80 27.31
CA ALA A 52 -1.07 -1.90 26.37
C ALA A 52 -0.82 -1.36 24.96
N PHE A 53 -1.65 -0.43 24.48
CA PHE A 53 -1.47 0.21 23.18
C PHE A 53 -0.20 1.06 23.12
N LYS A 54 0.10 1.84 24.19
CA LYS A 54 1.33 2.66 24.23
C LYS A 54 2.58 1.80 24.18
N ASN A 55 2.63 0.70 24.94
CA ASN A 55 3.77 -0.20 24.97
C ASN A 55 3.96 -0.92 23.64
N SER A 56 2.90 -1.49 23.04
CA SER A 56 2.99 -2.16 21.76
C SER A 56 3.41 -1.21 20.63
N SER A 57 2.90 0.02 20.64
CA SER A 57 3.27 1.05 19.65
C SER A 57 4.73 1.50 19.83
N ALA A 58 5.22 1.61 21.06
CA ALA A 58 6.62 1.93 21.33
C ALA A 58 7.54 0.79 20.90
N ASP A 59 7.19 -0.45 21.19
CA ASP A 59 7.94 -1.63 20.76
C ASP A 59 8.03 -1.73 19.25
N PHE A 60 6.90 -1.54 18.55
CA PHE A 60 6.87 -1.49 17.10
C PHE A 60 7.81 -0.39 16.56
N ALA A 61 7.72 0.82 17.11
CA ALA A 61 8.54 1.95 16.69
C ALA A 61 10.03 1.69 16.86
N ILE A 62 10.43 1.11 18.00
CA ILE A 62 11.83 0.78 18.28
C ILE A 62 12.33 -0.30 17.32
N LYS A 63 11.57 -1.38 17.12
CA LYS A 63 11.92 -2.46 16.21
C LYS A 63 12.04 -1.94 14.76
N LEU A 64 11.10 -1.13 14.31
CA LEU A 64 11.12 -0.51 12.99
C LEU A 64 12.37 0.34 12.81
N PHE A 65 12.69 1.21 13.76
CA PHE A 65 13.88 2.04 13.71
C PHE A 65 15.16 1.21 13.66
N GLN A 66 15.26 0.17 14.50
CA GLN A 66 16.43 -0.71 14.54
C GLN A 66 16.67 -1.42 13.21
N GLN A 67 15.59 -1.81 12.51
CA GLN A 67 15.68 -2.52 11.22
C GLN A 67 15.94 -1.58 10.04
N THR A 68 15.57 -0.31 10.15
CA THR A 68 15.64 0.65 9.03
C THR A 68 16.83 1.60 9.12
N ARG A 69 17.48 1.72 10.30
CA ARG A 69 18.62 2.62 10.47
C ARG A 69 19.85 2.12 9.68
N ASP A 70 20.47 3.05 8.96
CA ASP A 70 21.84 2.89 8.44
C ASP A 70 22.79 3.59 9.43
N GLY A 71 23.72 2.83 10.01
CA GLY A 71 24.65 3.35 11.04
C GLY A 71 25.52 4.54 10.60
N ASN A 72 25.59 4.78 9.30
CA ASN A 72 26.43 5.83 8.71
C ASN A 72 25.64 7.05 8.15
N LYS A 73 24.31 7.03 8.28
CA LYS A 73 23.44 8.08 7.72
C LYS A 73 22.38 8.50 8.71
N ASN A 74 21.90 9.73 8.55
CA ASN A 74 20.71 10.19 9.24
C ASN A 74 19.49 9.43 8.72
N SER A 75 18.68 8.88 9.63
CA SER A 75 17.45 8.17 9.31
C SER A 75 16.27 8.92 9.90
N LEU A 76 15.24 9.16 9.09
CA LEU A 76 13.97 9.70 9.52
C LEU A 76 12.87 8.72 9.14
N ILE A 77 12.11 8.28 10.11
CA ILE A 77 10.97 7.37 9.91
C ILE A 77 9.76 7.89 10.65
N SER A 78 8.59 7.54 10.17
CA SER A 78 7.32 7.77 10.87
C SER A 78 6.68 6.43 11.24
N PRO A 79 6.93 5.91 12.45
CA PRO A 79 6.37 4.62 12.87
C PRO A 79 4.85 4.58 12.81
N LEU A 80 4.19 5.68 13.16
CA LEU A 80 2.73 5.78 13.07
C LEU A 80 2.23 5.60 11.63
N SER A 81 2.84 6.25 10.66
CA SER A 81 2.43 6.12 9.25
C SER A 81 2.60 4.68 8.75
N VAL A 82 3.68 4.02 9.14
CA VAL A 82 3.93 2.62 8.79
C VAL A 82 2.91 1.71 9.48
N MET A 83 2.64 1.92 10.77
CA MET A 83 1.64 1.16 11.52
C MET A 83 0.25 1.29 10.89
N LEU A 84 -0.18 2.49 10.52
CA LEU A 84 -1.46 2.73 9.85
C LEU A 84 -1.55 2.00 8.50
N ALA A 85 -0.52 2.10 7.66
CA ALA A 85 -0.50 1.43 6.36
C ALA A 85 -0.56 -0.10 6.51
N LEU A 86 0.21 -0.67 7.45
CA LEU A 86 0.19 -2.09 7.73
C LEU A 86 -1.13 -2.55 8.35
N SER A 87 -1.75 -1.74 9.21
CA SER A 87 -3.07 -2.05 9.79
C SER A 87 -4.17 -2.09 8.72
N MET A 88 -4.15 -1.18 7.74
CA MET A 88 -5.06 -1.25 6.59
C MET A 88 -4.88 -2.55 5.82
N THR A 89 -3.65 -2.99 5.61
CA THR A 89 -3.34 -4.26 4.95
C THR A 89 -3.82 -5.46 5.79
N ALA A 90 -3.57 -5.43 7.10
CA ALA A 90 -3.96 -6.47 8.03
C ALA A 90 -5.48 -6.69 8.10
N ASN A 91 -6.28 -5.64 7.91
CA ASN A 91 -7.74 -5.74 7.84
C ASN A 91 -8.24 -6.60 6.64
N GLY A 92 -7.42 -6.76 5.59
CA GLY A 92 -7.70 -7.66 4.48
C GLY A 92 -7.10 -9.06 4.64
N ALA A 93 -6.23 -9.27 5.62
CA ALA A 93 -5.56 -10.54 5.87
C ALA A 93 -6.45 -11.53 6.64
N LYS A 94 -6.11 -12.82 6.55
CA LYS A 94 -6.80 -13.90 7.26
C LYS A 94 -5.79 -14.97 7.70
N GLY A 95 -6.21 -15.79 8.67
CA GLY A 95 -5.44 -16.93 9.13
C GLY A 95 -4.07 -16.54 9.69
N GLU A 96 -3.05 -17.27 9.33
CA GLU A 96 -1.69 -17.08 9.85
C GLU A 96 -1.11 -15.70 9.50
N THR A 97 -1.39 -15.19 8.30
CA THR A 97 -0.93 -13.84 7.90
C THR A 97 -1.49 -12.76 8.81
N LEU A 98 -2.78 -12.84 9.16
CA LEU A 98 -3.39 -11.91 10.11
C LEU A 98 -2.72 -12.03 11.48
N ALA A 99 -2.55 -13.25 11.99
CA ALA A 99 -1.91 -13.47 13.30
C ALA A 99 -0.48 -12.92 13.36
N GLN A 100 0.31 -13.09 12.31
CA GLN A 100 1.67 -12.52 12.23
C GLN A 100 1.64 -10.98 12.19
N MET A 101 0.68 -10.39 11.50
CA MET A 101 0.53 -8.93 11.47
C MET A 101 0.06 -8.37 12.81
N GLU A 102 -0.86 -9.03 13.49
CA GLU A 102 -1.30 -8.66 14.84
C GLU A 102 -0.13 -8.70 15.83
N ALA A 103 0.64 -9.78 15.82
CA ALA A 103 1.82 -9.92 16.67
C ALA A 103 2.87 -8.83 16.41
N LEU A 104 3.03 -8.41 15.15
CA LEU A 104 3.97 -7.35 14.79
C LEU A 104 3.49 -5.96 15.22
N LEU A 105 2.22 -5.64 15.00
CA LEU A 105 1.65 -4.29 15.14
C LEU A 105 1.14 -4.02 16.56
N GLY A 106 0.46 -4.99 17.14
CA GLY A 106 -0.26 -4.86 18.40
C GLY A 106 0.28 -5.75 19.53
N GLY A 107 1.21 -6.67 19.23
CA GLY A 107 1.58 -7.71 20.19
C GLY A 107 0.37 -8.62 20.47
N ASP A 108 -0.18 -8.53 21.69
CA ASP A 108 -1.37 -9.29 22.08
C ASP A 108 -2.70 -8.56 21.80
N ILE A 109 -2.67 -7.39 21.14
CA ILE A 109 -3.86 -6.60 20.82
C ILE A 109 -4.45 -7.11 19.49
N PRO A 110 -5.69 -7.63 19.47
CA PRO A 110 -6.35 -8.03 18.23
C PRO A 110 -6.53 -6.85 17.28
N MET A 111 -6.53 -7.11 15.96
CA MET A 111 -6.64 -6.07 14.93
C MET A 111 -7.88 -5.20 15.09
N GLU A 112 -9.00 -5.76 15.53
CA GLU A 112 -10.23 -5.00 15.78
C GLU A 112 -10.02 -3.92 16.85
N THR A 113 -9.43 -4.30 17.98
CA THR A 113 -9.10 -3.39 19.08
C THR A 113 -8.00 -2.39 18.69
N LEU A 114 -7.01 -2.84 17.92
CA LEU A 114 -5.97 -1.95 17.39
C LEU A 114 -6.56 -0.86 16.49
N ASN A 115 -7.53 -1.19 15.66
CA ASN A 115 -8.26 -0.23 14.83
C ASN A 115 -9.00 0.83 15.68
N GLU A 116 -9.58 0.45 16.81
CA GLU A 116 -10.26 1.38 17.71
C GLU A 116 -9.28 2.40 18.32
N TYR A 117 -8.11 1.94 18.75
CA TYR A 117 -7.04 2.84 19.23
C TYR A 117 -6.55 3.79 18.15
N LEU A 118 -6.23 3.24 16.97
CA LEU A 118 -5.74 4.03 15.84
C LEU A 118 -6.77 5.06 15.38
N TYR A 119 -8.04 4.70 15.34
CA TYR A 119 -9.13 5.62 15.02
C TYR A 119 -9.17 6.80 16.00
N SER A 120 -9.15 6.54 17.31
CA SER A 120 -9.13 7.59 18.32
C SER A 120 -7.89 8.46 18.21
N TYR A 121 -6.73 7.86 17.97
CA TYR A 121 -5.48 8.59 17.82
C TYR A 121 -5.51 9.54 16.61
N ILE A 122 -5.97 9.06 15.45
CA ILE A 122 -6.07 9.88 14.24
C ILE A 122 -7.05 11.03 14.44
N LYS A 123 -8.18 10.78 15.09
CA LYS A 123 -9.18 11.81 15.39
C LYS A 123 -8.67 12.90 16.33
N ALA A 124 -7.72 12.57 17.19
CA ALA A 124 -7.10 13.51 18.11
C ALA A 124 -5.96 14.34 17.49
N LEU A 125 -5.49 13.96 16.29
CA LEU A 125 -4.45 14.74 15.60
C LEU A 125 -5.02 16.12 15.19
N PRO A 126 -4.22 17.19 15.31
CA PRO A 126 -4.62 18.50 14.83
C PRO A 126 -4.94 18.43 13.33
N SER A 127 -6.16 18.78 12.95
CA SER A 127 -6.50 19.01 11.55
C SER A 127 -6.12 20.45 11.21
N GLU A 128 -5.26 20.67 10.23
CA GLU A 128 -5.10 22.00 9.66
C GLU A 128 -6.46 22.43 9.07
N LYS A 129 -7.02 23.49 9.65
CA LYS A 129 -8.15 24.16 9.03
C LYS A 129 -7.60 24.94 7.84
N THR A 130 -7.74 24.39 6.65
CA THR A 130 -7.59 25.13 5.40
C THR A 130 -8.71 26.16 5.26
#